data_fdabeea78392c61f39e56ac44be818f6
#
_entry.id   fdabeea78392c61f39e56ac44be818f6
#
_cell.length_a   1.000
_cell.length_b   1.000
_cell.length_c   1.000
_cell.angle_alpha   90.00
_cell.angle_beta   90.00
_cell.angle_gamma   90.00
#
_symmetry.space_group_name_H-M   'P 1'
#
loop_
_entity.id
_entity.type
_entity.pdbx_description
1 polymer ?
#
loop_
_entity_poly.entity_id
_entity_poly.type
_entity_poly.pdbx_seq_one_letter_code
_entity_poly.pdbx_strand_id
1 'polypeptide(L)'
;MLRSTTTVALATGLALAAGAQEYRTIDGSGNNLTNPTMGSVGSLLLREASGATYSDGLGSLMPRPSARQISNTFGTQSAPLGNQMDLSSMFWQWGQFIDHDFALVGTNAADPASIAVPAGDPWFDPTNSGTATIHFNRSLCVDGVTGPRQHANEITHYLDGSMVYGSDDLRASTLREHTGGRLLMSADGMMPRNTFGLPNANDIGAPDESLFLGGDIRANEQVGLTAMHTLFVREHNRWADTLSAQNPGWDDETVYQTARKIVGAEIQKITYEDWLPSMMGGTLDAYSGYDEAVDPSMSAAFSTAAYRFGHTMLNEELLLMGPQGQDRGSYNMHESFFNPDLITPEGKMDDLLRGLAWQEANEIDTQVIDDVRNMLFGPPGSGGLDLLAINLQRGRDHGIADYNTMRQDFGLPAVDSFDDITSDTSLAASLEATFGDIDNIDAWIGLMAEDHGPGAAVGETLMAIFTDQFTRLRDGDRFFYLNDADLLPWLSEIENTDLADIIAANTDVMLTGNVFVVPAPASLALLGLAGVGAVRRRRA
;
A
#
# COMPACT_ATOMS: atom_id res chain seq x y z
N MET A 1 57.37 26.38 -45.61
CA MET A 1 57.67 25.91 -44.25
C MET A 1 56.44 26.10 -43.40
N LEU A 2 55.62 25.08 -43.31
CA LEU A 2 54.46 25.05 -42.42
C LEU A 2 54.89 24.41 -41.11
N ARG A 3 54.71 25.14 -40.03
CA ARG A 3 54.86 24.60 -38.66
C ARG A 3 53.49 24.10 -38.18
N SER A 4 53.44 22.81 -37.95
CA SER A 4 52.33 22.14 -37.29
C SER A 4 52.46 22.35 -35.77
N THR A 5 51.46 22.98 -35.12
CA THR A 5 51.30 23.04 -33.67
C THR A 5 50.34 21.94 -33.23
N THR A 6 50.90 20.95 -32.55
CA THR A 6 50.13 19.90 -31.89
C THR A 6 49.61 20.39 -30.55
N THR A 7 48.31 20.55 -30.40
CA THR A 7 47.67 20.87 -29.15
C THR A 7 47.44 19.56 -28.37
N VAL A 8 48.13 19.38 -27.26
CA VAL A 8 47.91 18.30 -26.31
C VAL A 8 46.77 18.75 -25.39
N ALA A 9 45.60 18.10 -25.49
CA ALA A 9 44.53 18.25 -24.57
C ALA A 9 44.83 17.40 -23.31
N LEU A 10 45.10 18.07 -22.18
CA LEU A 10 45.13 17.44 -20.86
C LEU A 10 43.69 17.15 -20.46
N ALA A 11 43.29 15.90 -20.45
CA ALA A 11 42.11 15.43 -19.76
C ALA A 11 42.45 15.35 -18.26
N THR A 12 42.03 16.35 -17.49
CA THR A 12 41.99 16.25 -16.04
C THR A 12 40.81 15.39 -15.63
N GLY A 13 41.07 14.10 -15.40
CA GLY A 13 40.11 13.23 -14.70
C GLY A 13 39.97 13.73 -13.27
N LEU A 14 38.81 14.29 -12.92
CA LEU A 14 38.40 14.40 -11.53
C LEU A 14 38.18 12.97 -11.04
N ALA A 15 39.11 12.41 -10.29
CA ALA A 15 38.86 11.30 -9.40
C ALA A 15 37.96 11.86 -8.28
N LEU A 16 36.66 11.66 -8.38
CA LEU A 16 35.78 11.71 -7.23
C LEU A 16 36.36 10.71 -6.22
N ALA A 17 36.75 11.17 -5.05
CA ALA A 17 37.02 10.28 -3.94
C ALA A 17 35.71 9.52 -3.71
N ALA A 18 35.70 8.20 -3.94
CA ALA A 18 34.60 7.36 -3.55
C ALA A 18 34.49 7.47 -2.03
N GLY A 19 33.58 8.30 -1.53
CA GLY A 19 33.12 8.22 -0.15
C GLY A 19 32.53 6.81 0.03
N ALA A 20 32.59 6.25 1.25
CA ALA A 20 31.85 5.03 1.54
C ALA A 20 30.38 5.24 1.19
N GLN A 21 29.76 4.30 0.50
CA GLN A 21 28.31 4.36 0.23
C GLN A 21 27.56 4.48 1.55
N GLU A 22 26.54 5.33 1.57
CA GLU A 22 25.68 5.49 2.73
C GLU A 22 24.37 4.72 2.51
N TYR A 23 23.96 3.94 3.50
CA TYR A 23 22.76 3.11 3.42
C TYR A 23 21.75 3.52 4.47
N ARG A 24 20.46 3.34 4.17
CA ARG A 24 19.38 3.48 5.14
C ARG A 24 19.56 2.48 6.28
N THR A 25 19.31 2.89 7.51
CA THR A 25 19.12 1.95 8.62
C THR A 25 17.86 1.10 8.39
N ILE A 26 17.75 0.00 9.09
CA ILE A 26 16.55 -0.87 8.98
C ILE A 26 15.35 -0.23 9.67
N ASP A 27 15.57 0.54 10.73
CA ASP A 27 14.53 1.19 11.52
C ASP A 27 14.19 2.61 11.06
N GLY A 28 14.76 3.09 9.94
CA GLY A 28 14.56 4.43 9.40
C GLY A 28 15.28 5.56 10.16
N SER A 29 16.00 5.25 11.27
CA SER A 29 16.74 6.25 12.03
C SER A 29 17.89 6.86 11.22
N GLY A 30 18.21 8.12 11.46
CA GLY A 30 19.32 8.84 10.80
C GLY A 30 19.04 9.20 9.33
N ASN A 31 17.84 9.02 8.82
CA ASN A 31 17.46 9.56 7.52
C ASN A 31 17.55 11.09 7.57
N ASN A 32 16.91 11.74 8.54
CA ASN A 32 17.11 13.13 8.83
C ASN A 32 18.31 13.29 9.79
N LEU A 33 19.35 14.05 9.37
CA LEU A 33 20.58 14.18 10.16
C LEU A 33 20.42 15.17 11.33
N THR A 34 19.49 16.11 11.23
CA THR A 34 19.20 17.12 12.28
C THR A 34 18.26 16.55 13.33
N ASN A 35 17.30 15.71 12.93
CA ASN A 35 16.37 15.00 13.80
C ASN A 35 16.39 13.48 13.50
N PRO A 36 17.37 12.73 14.00
CA PRO A 36 17.60 11.33 13.59
C PRO A 36 16.47 10.35 13.88
N THR A 37 15.49 10.70 14.70
CA THR A 37 14.32 9.86 14.99
C THR A 37 13.10 10.22 14.16
N MET A 38 13.17 11.27 13.34
CA MET A 38 12.07 11.66 12.45
C MET A 38 11.79 10.54 11.44
N GLY A 39 10.55 10.07 11.40
CA GLY A 39 10.12 8.99 10.52
C GLY A 39 10.66 7.60 10.85
N SER A 40 11.39 7.42 11.96
CA SER A 40 11.85 6.08 12.39
C SER A 40 10.76 5.26 13.08
N VAL A 41 10.98 3.96 13.17
CA VAL A 41 10.13 3.04 13.95
C VAL A 41 9.87 3.61 15.35
N GLY A 42 8.63 3.59 15.79
CA GLY A 42 8.19 4.09 17.09
C GLY A 42 7.96 5.60 17.16
N SER A 43 8.23 6.36 16.09
CA SER A 43 7.81 7.76 16.03
C SER A 43 6.29 7.89 15.89
N LEU A 44 5.74 9.02 16.35
CA LEU A 44 4.30 9.23 16.38
C LEU A 44 3.73 9.49 14.99
N LEU A 45 2.49 9.06 14.77
CA LEU A 45 1.70 9.59 13.67
C LEU A 45 1.52 11.10 13.86
N LEU A 46 1.68 11.87 12.79
CA LEU A 46 1.44 13.32 12.81
C LEU A 46 -0.05 13.60 12.98
N ARG A 47 -0.34 14.62 13.78
CA ARG A 47 -1.68 15.15 13.90
C ARG A 47 -1.88 16.33 12.97
N GLU A 48 -3.06 16.39 12.40
CA GLU A 48 -3.56 17.54 11.64
C GLU A 48 -3.72 18.77 12.54
N ALA A 49 -3.95 19.94 11.96
CA ALA A 49 -4.05 21.20 12.69
C ALA A 49 -5.17 21.22 13.75
N SER A 50 -6.29 20.52 13.50
CA SER A 50 -7.37 20.36 14.45
C SER A 50 -7.01 19.50 15.68
N GLY A 51 -5.95 18.71 15.59
CA GLY A 51 -5.53 17.77 16.62
C GLY A 51 -6.42 16.53 16.72
N ALA A 52 -6.35 15.81 17.85
CA ALA A 52 -7.15 14.61 18.06
C ALA A 52 -8.54 14.95 18.61
N THR A 53 -9.57 14.45 17.94
CA THR A 53 -10.99 14.70 18.25
C THR A 53 -11.59 13.54 19.05
N TYR A 54 -11.74 13.73 20.36
CA TYR A 54 -12.39 12.80 21.27
C TYR A 54 -13.49 13.51 22.06
N SER A 55 -14.58 12.81 22.43
CA SER A 55 -15.73 13.42 23.12
C SER A 55 -15.40 13.97 24.52
N ASP A 56 -14.37 13.44 25.16
CA ASP A 56 -13.85 13.92 26.45
C ASP A 56 -12.52 14.69 26.31
N GLY A 57 -12.05 14.92 25.08
CA GLY A 57 -10.75 15.52 24.81
C GLY A 57 -9.53 14.64 25.11
N LEU A 58 -9.72 13.38 25.49
CA LEU A 58 -8.65 12.47 25.91
C LEU A 58 -8.62 11.15 25.13
N GLY A 59 -9.75 10.46 25.03
CA GLY A 59 -9.76 9.14 24.42
C GLY A 59 -11.14 8.52 24.24
N SER A 60 -12.22 9.11 24.72
CA SER A 60 -13.57 8.59 24.51
C SER A 60 -14.02 8.82 23.07
N LEU A 61 -14.53 7.77 22.43
CA LEU A 61 -15.00 7.82 21.06
C LEU A 61 -16.08 8.89 20.87
N MET A 62 -16.11 9.53 19.71
CA MET A 62 -17.18 10.45 19.35
C MET A 62 -18.52 9.71 19.25
N PRO A 63 -19.61 10.28 19.82
CA PRO A 63 -20.94 9.68 19.81
C PRO A 63 -21.59 9.88 18.41
N ARG A 64 -21.35 8.93 17.51
CA ARG A 64 -21.91 8.86 16.15
C ARG A 64 -22.79 7.62 15.99
N PRO A 65 -23.60 7.49 14.94
CA PRO A 65 -24.32 6.25 14.65
C PRO A 65 -23.39 5.05 14.66
N SER A 66 -23.93 3.85 14.93
CA SER A 66 -23.11 2.63 14.91
C SER A 66 -22.38 2.49 13.59
N ALA A 67 -21.09 2.16 13.63
CA ALA A 67 -20.29 1.93 12.43
C ALA A 67 -20.90 0.81 11.54
N ARG A 68 -21.50 -0.24 12.12
CA ARG A 68 -22.22 -1.27 11.37
C ARG A 68 -23.51 -0.74 10.74
N GLN A 69 -24.24 0.17 11.41
CA GLN A 69 -25.40 0.83 10.82
C GLN A 69 -25.01 1.65 9.60
N ILE A 70 -23.92 2.40 9.68
CA ILE A 70 -23.38 3.19 8.56
C ILE A 70 -22.96 2.24 7.42
N SER A 71 -22.24 1.16 7.73
CA SER A 71 -21.87 0.13 6.76
C SER A 71 -23.09 -0.44 6.03
N ASN A 72 -24.19 -0.70 6.74
CA ASN A 72 -25.42 -1.20 6.12
C ASN A 72 -26.10 -0.17 5.23
N THR A 73 -25.97 1.12 5.54
CA THR A 73 -26.60 2.21 4.79
C THR A 73 -25.84 2.52 3.50
N PHE A 74 -24.51 2.56 3.56
CA PHE A 74 -23.68 3.08 2.46
C PHE A 74 -22.85 1.98 1.77
N GLY A 75 -22.45 0.94 2.49
CA GLY A 75 -21.45 -0.01 2.05
C GLY A 75 -21.97 -1.18 1.22
N THR A 76 -23.28 -1.32 1.00
CA THR A 76 -23.83 -2.47 0.29
C THR A 76 -23.57 -2.36 -1.21
N GLN A 77 -22.73 -3.23 -1.74
CA GLN A 77 -22.50 -3.39 -3.18
C GLN A 77 -23.34 -4.55 -3.71
N SER A 78 -24.20 -4.29 -4.68
CA SER A 78 -25.11 -5.30 -5.26
C SER A 78 -24.60 -5.94 -6.56
N ALA A 79 -23.60 -5.34 -7.18
CA ALA A 79 -22.93 -5.80 -8.40
C ALA A 79 -21.56 -5.13 -8.53
N PRO A 80 -20.61 -5.70 -9.29
CA PRO A 80 -19.36 -5.01 -9.62
C PRO A 80 -19.62 -3.64 -10.24
N LEU A 81 -18.88 -2.65 -9.79
CA LEU A 81 -18.93 -1.26 -10.29
C LEU A 81 -17.61 -0.94 -10.95
N GLY A 82 -17.56 -0.94 -12.29
CA GLY A 82 -16.36 -0.55 -13.01
C GLY A 82 -15.98 0.90 -12.70
N ASN A 83 -14.69 1.15 -12.52
CA ASN A 83 -14.22 2.49 -12.19
C ASN A 83 -14.03 3.38 -13.42
N GLN A 84 -14.23 4.70 -13.24
CA GLN A 84 -14.23 5.67 -14.33
C GLN A 84 -12.84 5.89 -14.96
N MET A 85 -11.77 5.44 -14.33
CA MET A 85 -10.38 5.63 -14.77
C MET A 85 -9.77 4.35 -15.35
N ASP A 86 -10.58 3.30 -15.56
CA ASP A 86 -10.12 1.97 -16.03
C ASP A 86 -8.98 1.39 -15.16
N LEU A 87 -8.91 1.72 -13.86
CA LEU A 87 -7.88 1.20 -12.96
C LEU A 87 -8.01 -0.31 -12.82
N SER A 88 -6.89 -1.01 -12.88
CA SER A 88 -6.83 -2.47 -12.74
C SER A 88 -6.79 -2.90 -11.27
N SER A 89 -7.03 -4.19 -11.00
CA SER A 89 -6.83 -4.76 -9.67
C SER A 89 -5.36 -4.69 -9.21
N MET A 90 -4.40 -4.57 -10.13
CA MET A 90 -3.00 -4.33 -9.77
C MET A 90 -2.81 -2.96 -9.08
N PHE A 91 -3.70 -1.99 -9.36
CA PHE A 91 -3.64 -0.68 -8.73
C PHE A 91 -3.85 -0.75 -7.21
N TRP A 92 -4.95 -1.38 -6.75
CA TRP A 92 -5.19 -1.52 -5.30
C TRP A 92 -4.23 -2.51 -4.66
N GLN A 93 -3.76 -3.52 -5.43
CA GLN A 93 -2.77 -4.47 -4.93
C GLN A 93 -1.41 -3.79 -4.67
N TRP A 94 -0.97 -2.89 -5.54
CA TRP A 94 0.20 -2.04 -5.29
C TRP A 94 -0.01 -1.13 -4.09
N GLY A 95 -1.20 -0.49 -4.00
CA GLY A 95 -1.56 0.35 -2.87
C GLY A 95 -1.44 -0.39 -1.54
N GLN A 96 -1.96 -1.62 -1.42
CA GLN A 96 -1.79 -2.43 -0.22
C GLN A 96 -0.32 -2.79 0.04
N PHE A 97 0.44 -3.12 -1.00
CA PHE A 97 1.84 -3.47 -0.85
C PHE A 97 2.68 -2.32 -0.27
N ILE A 98 2.48 -1.08 -0.74
CA ILE A 98 3.19 0.09 -0.21
C ILE A 98 2.59 0.63 1.10
N ASP A 99 1.30 0.37 1.45
CA ASP A 99 0.77 0.63 2.80
C ASP A 99 1.60 -0.10 3.85
N HIS A 100 2.01 -1.31 3.54
CA HIS A 100 2.82 -2.14 4.41
C HIS A 100 4.28 -1.69 4.52
N ASP A 101 4.67 -0.66 3.78
CA ASP A 101 5.98 -0.03 3.85
C ASP A 101 6.03 1.13 4.84
N PHE A 102 4.91 1.85 5.03
CA PHE A 102 4.95 3.11 5.77
C PHE A 102 3.94 3.23 6.94
N ALA A 103 2.98 2.32 7.11
CA ALA A 103 2.00 2.42 8.19
C ALA A 103 1.66 1.07 8.85
N LEU A 104 1.89 0.99 10.17
CA LEU A 104 1.42 -0.10 11.02
C LEU A 104 1.22 0.39 12.45
N VAL A 105 0.00 0.23 12.98
CA VAL A 105 -0.29 0.46 14.38
C VAL A 105 -0.98 -0.77 14.95
N GLY A 106 -0.35 -1.42 15.92
CA GLY A 106 -0.87 -2.61 16.57
C GLY A 106 -2.13 -2.35 17.39
N THR A 107 -2.78 -3.42 17.82
CA THR A 107 -4.01 -3.37 18.61
C THR A 107 -3.79 -3.87 20.04
N ASN A 108 -4.62 -3.38 20.98
CA ASN A 108 -4.59 -3.73 22.39
C ASN A 108 -5.80 -4.62 22.74
N ALA A 109 -5.59 -5.92 22.86
CA ALA A 109 -6.64 -6.87 23.25
C ALA A 109 -7.25 -6.59 24.65
N ALA A 110 -6.56 -5.82 25.50
CA ALA A 110 -7.07 -5.41 26.80
C ALA A 110 -7.95 -4.13 26.77
N ASP A 111 -8.05 -3.49 25.60
CA ASP A 111 -8.84 -2.25 25.40
C ASP A 111 -9.89 -2.46 24.29
N PRO A 112 -10.93 -3.29 24.51
CA PRO A 112 -11.95 -3.55 23.50
C PRO A 112 -12.92 -2.37 23.38
N ALA A 113 -13.33 -2.07 22.14
CA ALA A 113 -14.36 -1.09 21.80
C ALA A 113 -15.29 -1.65 20.70
N SER A 114 -15.91 -2.80 21.00
CA SER A 114 -16.73 -3.56 20.04
C SER A 114 -17.83 -2.70 19.41
N ILE A 115 -18.08 -2.94 18.12
CA ILE A 115 -19.05 -2.21 17.32
C ILE A 115 -20.43 -2.78 17.57
N ALA A 116 -21.40 -1.97 17.99
CA ALA A 116 -22.77 -2.39 18.17
C ALA A 116 -23.43 -2.75 16.82
N VAL A 117 -24.13 -3.86 16.75
CA VAL A 117 -24.85 -4.32 15.56
C VAL A 117 -26.34 -3.94 15.71
N PRO A 118 -26.97 -3.36 14.67
CA PRO A 118 -28.39 -3.10 14.66
C PRO A 118 -29.21 -4.40 14.84
N ALA A 119 -30.29 -4.33 15.60
CA ALA A 119 -31.18 -5.48 15.81
C ALA A 119 -31.76 -5.97 14.47
N GLY A 120 -31.66 -7.27 14.21
CA GLY A 120 -32.12 -7.88 12.96
C GLY A 120 -31.18 -7.69 11.78
N ASP A 121 -29.91 -7.30 12.01
CA ASP A 121 -28.89 -7.34 10.97
C ASP A 121 -28.80 -8.74 10.34
N PRO A 122 -28.96 -8.89 9.01
CA PRO A 122 -29.07 -10.19 8.38
C PRO A 122 -27.82 -11.07 8.53
N TRP A 123 -26.67 -10.48 8.75
CA TRP A 123 -25.40 -11.18 8.86
C TRP A 123 -24.98 -11.40 10.32
N PHE A 124 -24.97 -10.35 11.14
CA PHE A 124 -24.41 -10.40 12.49
C PHE A 124 -25.46 -10.53 13.61
N ASP A 125 -26.75 -10.24 13.34
CA ASP A 125 -27.86 -10.46 14.29
C ASP A 125 -29.12 -11.04 13.63
N PRO A 126 -29.03 -12.19 12.89
CA PRO A 126 -30.16 -12.77 12.16
C PRO A 126 -31.30 -13.25 13.08
N THR A 127 -31.01 -13.41 14.36
CA THR A 127 -32.01 -13.79 15.38
C THR A 127 -32.72 -12.60 16.01
N ASN A 128 -32.39 -11.38 15.60
CA ASN A 128 -32.93 -10.14 16.13
C ASN A 128 -32.79 -10.01 17.68
N SER A 129 -31.61 -10.35 18.17
CA SER A 129 -31.31 -10.31 19.60
C SER A 129 -31.16 -8.86 20.12
N GLY A 130 -30.72 -7.94 19.26
CA GLY A 130 -30.42 -6.55 19.62
C GLY A 130 -29.22 -6.40 20.54
N THR A 131 -28.41 -7.44 20.71
CA THR A 131 -27.23 -7.44 21.61
C THR A 131 -25.95 -7.89 20.90
N ALA A 132 -26.01 -8.18 19.61
CA ALA A 132 -24.87 -8.59 18.83
C ALA A 132 -23.84 -7.46 18.70
N THR A 133 -22.58 -7.83 18.62
CA THR A 133 -21.47 -6.89 18.41
C THR A 133 -20.44 -7.51 17.46
N ILE A 134 -19.76 -6.66 16.70
CA ILE A 134 -18.55 -7.03 15.96
C ILE A 134 -17.36 -6.71 16.87
N HIS A 135 -16.45 -7.66 16.99
CA HIS A 135 -15.26 -7.49 17.82
C HIS A 135 -14.35 -6.38 17.25
N PHE A 136 -13.87 -5.52 18.14
CA PHE A 136 -12.90 -4.48 17.80
C PHE A 136 -12.02 -4.17 19.02
N ASN A 137 -10.71 -4.24 18.82
CA ASN A 137 -9.73 -3.78 19.80
C ASN A 137 -9.20 -2.42 19.38
N ARG A 138 -9.07 -1.50 20.33
CA ARG A 138 -8.45 -0.21 20.10
C ARG A 138 -6.97 -0.36 19.77
N SER A 139 -6.42 0.60 19.05
CA SER A 139 -5.00 0.64 18.78
C SER A 139 -4.16 0.84 20.04
N LEU A 140 -2.95 0.30 20.04
CA LEU A 140 -1.94 0.64 21.02
C LEU A 140 -1.74 2.16 21.04
N CYS A 141 -1.61 2.72 22.22
CA CYS A 141 -1.29 4.13 22.41
C CYS A 141 -0.01 4.26 23.24
N VAL A 142 0.69 5.36 23.02
CA VAL A 142 1.95 5.62 23.73
C VAL A 142 1.67 5.99 25.18
N ASP A 143 2.27 5.25 26.10
CA ASP A 143 2.13 5.47 27.54
C ASP A 143 2.82 6.77 27.98
N GLY A 144 2.26 7.40 29.03
CA GLY A 144 2.86 8.57 29.69
C GLY A 144 2.72 9.89 28.93
N VAL A 145 2.02 9.92 27.80
CA VAL A 145 1.67 11.16 27.11
C VAL A 145 0.53 11.85 27.87
N THR A 146 0.73 13.12 28.25
CA THR A 146 -0.35 13.95 28.80
C THR A 146 -1.18 14.53 27.66
N GLY A 147 -2.51 14.30 27.70
CA GLY A 147 -3.43 14.78 26.66
C GLY A 147 -4.12 13.64 25.93
N PRO A 148 -4.60 13.89 24.71
CA PRO A 148 -5.30 12.89 23.93
C PRO A 148 -4.38 11.72 23.52
N ARG A 149 -4.99 10.54 23.30
CA ARG A 149 -4.28 9.34 22.83
C ARG A 149 -3.41 9.65 21.62
N GLN A 150 -2.19 9.15 21.65
CA GLN A 150 -1.23 9.22 20.54
C GLN A 150 -0.83 7.82 20.11
N HIS A 151 -0.58 7.63 18.84
CA HIS A 151 -0.23 6.33 18.25
C HIS A 151 1.16 6.42 17.61
N ALA A 152 2.00 5.42 17.88
CA ALA A 152 3.29 5.28 17.23
C ALA A 152 3.17 4.34 16.04
N ASN A 153 3.95 4.59 15.00
CA ASN A 153 4.10 3.66 13.90
C ASN A 153 5.07 2.54 14.30
N GLU A 154 4.72 1.29 14.07
CA GLU A 154 5.55 0.13 14.43
C GLU A 154 6.56 -0.24 13.33
N ILE A 155 6.49 0.41 12.17
CA ILE A 155 7.43 0.30 11.06
C ILE A 155 8.01 1.68 10.71
N THR A 156 8.86 1.78 9.69
CA THR A 156 9.35 3.09 9.22
C THR A 156 8.20 3.90 8.62
N HIS A 157 8.34 5.23 8.59
CA HIS A 157 7.38 6.09 7.88
C HIS A 157 7.81 6.37 6.44
N TYR A 158 8.89 5.76 5.97
CA TYR A 158 9.44 6.01 4.64
C TYR A 158 8.92 4.99 3.62
N LEU A 159 8.94 5.39 2.36
CA LEU A 159 8.81 4.46 1.24
C LEU A 159 10.20 3.90 0.93
N ASP A 160 10.63 2.90 1.69
CA ASP A 160 12.02 2.43 1.75
C ASP A 160 12.21 0.92 1.54
N GLY A 161 11.12 0.22 1.21
CA GLY A 161 11.10 -1.22 0.98
C GLY A 161 11.02 -2.04 2.27
N SER A 162 10.68 -1.44 3.42
CA SER A 162 10.60 -2.17 4.69
C SER A 162 9.66 -3.36 4.66
N MET A 163 8.62 -3.32 3.81
CA MET A 163 7.74 -4.48 3.61
C MET A 163 8.48 -5.69 3.01
N VAL A 164 9.61 -5.49 2.33
CA VAL A 164 10.48 -6.55 1.81
C VAL A 164 11.54 -6.94 2.83
N TYR A 165 12.13 -5.96 3.52
CA TYR A 165 13.36 -6.12 4.31
C TYR A 165 13.14 -6.20 5.82
N GLY A 166 11.98 -5.77 6.32
CA GLY A 166 11.70 -5.60 7.74
C GLY A 166 12.06 -4.21 8.27
N SER A 167 11.54 -3.91 9.46
CA SER A 167 11.78 -2.65 10.18
C SER A 167 12.54 -2.88 11.50
N ASP A 168 13.09 -4.07 11.72
CA ASP A 168 13.94 -4.43 12.84
C ASP A 168 15.08 -5.35 12.42
N ASP A 169 16.21 -5.30 13.15
CA ASP A 169 17.42 -6.04 12.83
C ASP A 169 17.24 -7.56 12.86
N LEU A 170 16.36 -8.08 13.75
CA LEU A 170 16.16 -9.51 13.88
C LEU A 170 15.45 -10.06 12.63
N ARG A 171 14.37 -9.43 12.21
CA ARG A 171 13.62 -9.82 11.01
C ARG A 171 14.48 -9.64 9.76
N ALA A 172 15.12 -8.48 9.61
CA ALA A 172 15.99 -8.18 8.48
C ALA A 172 17.13 -9.19 8.33
N SER A 173 17.80 -9.54 9.44
CA SER A 173 18.86 -10.57 9.43
C SER A 173 18.30 -11.96 9.13
N THR A 174 17.14 -12.33 9.67
CA THR A 174 16.52 -13.65 9.46
C THR A 174 16.12 -13.87 8.00
N LEU A 175 15.75 -12.81 7.28
CA LEU A 175 15.36 -12.88 5.86
C LEU A 175 16.55 -13.06 4.90
N ARG A 176 17.82 -13.01 5.36
CA ARG A 176 19.01 -13.07 4.50
C ARG A 176 19.58 -14.46 4.40
N GLU A 177 20.16 -14.80 3.25
CA GLU A 177 21.03 -15.97 3.08
C GLU A 177 22.42 -15.78 3.71
N HIS A 178 22.82 -14.53 4.00
CA HIS A 178 24.16 -14.12 4.43
C HIS A 178 25.27 -14.56 3.47
N THR A 179 24.95 -14.67 2.20
CA THR A 179 25.87 -15.06 1.14
C THR A 179 25.44 -14.41 -0.17
N GLY A 180 26.33 -13.66 -0.78
CA GLY A 180 26.11 -13.01 -2.07
C GLY A 180 25.04 -11.92 -2.04
N GLY A 181 24.73 -11.38 -0.87
CA GLY A 181 23.76 -10.32 -0.67
C GLY A 181 22.30 -10.75 -0.83
N ARG A 182 22.00 -12.04 -0.89
CA ARG A 182 20.68 -12.56 -1.23
C ARG A 182 19.72 -12.64 -0.04
N LEU A 183 18.43 -12.52 -0.34
CA LEU A 183 17.32 -12.85 0.55
C LEU A 183 16.98 -14.35 0.44
N LEU A 184 16.52 -14.93 1.55
CA LEU A 184 16.08 -16.32 1.62
C LEU A 184 14.86 -16.55 0.73
N MET A 185 14.86 -17.68 0.05
CA MET A 185 13.71 -18.19 -0.71
C MET A 185 13.51 -19.68 -0.41
N SER A 186 12.27 -20.12 -0.53
CA SER A 186 11.94 -21.56 -0.54
C SER A 186 12.35 -22.20 -1.87
N ALA A 187 12.42 -23.54 -1.89
CA ALA A 187 12.86 -24.29 -3.07
C ALA A 187 11.95 -24.12 -4.31
N ASP A 188 10.70 -23.75 -4.10
CA ASP A 188 9.69 -23.43 -5.14
C ASP A 188 9.75 -21.98 -5.62
N GLY A 189 10.75 -21.21 -5.15
CA GLY A 189 10.95 -19.83 -5.57
C GLY A 189 9.97 -18.83 -4.95
N MET A 190 9.34 -19.19 -3.84
CA MET A 190 8.51 -18.30 -3.02
C MET A 190 9.34 -17.74 -1.85
N MET A 191 8.77 -16.83 -1.05
CA MET A 191 9.35 -16.46 0.25
C MET A 191 9.60 -17.68 1.14
N PRO A 192 10.48 -17.61 2.15
CA PRO A 192 10.66 -18.71 3.10
C PRO A 192 9.40 -18.88 3.96
N ARG A 193 9.06 -20.12 4.34
CA ARG A 193 8.01 -20.37 5.33
C ARG A 193 8.47 -19.90 6.72
N ASN A 194 7.52 -19.44 7.55
CA ASN A 194 7.82 -18.95 8.90
C ASN A 194 8.11 -20.12 9.87
N THR A 195 9.23 -20.79 9.67
CA THR A 195 9.76 -21.81 10.57
C THR A 195 10.68 -21.21 11.65
N PHE A 196 10.84 -19.89 11.66
CA PHE A 196 11.74 -19.15 12.54
C PHE A 196 11.06 -18.66 13.83
N GLY A 197 9.73 -18.76 13.90
CA GLY A 197 8.95 -18.30 15.06
C GLY A 197 8.90 -16.78 15.21
N LEU A 198 9.10 -16.03 14.13
CA LEU A 198 8.90 -14.58 14.12
C LEU A 198 7.41 -14.23 14.00
N PRO A 199 6.94 -13.11 14.58
CA PRO A 199 5.55 -12.73 14.50
C PRO A 199 5.07 -12.55 13.07
N ASN A 200 3.87 -13.04 12.76
CA ASN A 200 3.09 -12.72 11.57
C ASN A 200 1.68 -12.33 12.00
N ALA A 201 1.02 -11.46 11.25
CA ALA A 201 -0.43 -11.31 11.32
C ALA A 201 -1.08 -12.63 10.92
N ASN A 202 -2.11 -13.05 11.68
CA ASN A 202 -2.73 -14.35 11.51
C ASN A 202 -4.13 -14.36 12.14
N ASP A 203 -5.06 -13.65 11.52
CA ASP A 203 -6.40 -13.45 12.08
C ASP A 203 -7.30 -14.68 12.00
N ILE A 204 -6.91 -15.70 11.22
CA ILE A 204 -7.65 -16.98 11.13
C ILE A 204 -7.03 -18.10 11.99
N GLY A 205 -5.89 -17.87 12.64
CA GLY A 205 -5.21 -18.86 13.47
C GLY A 205 -4.60 -20.01 12.67
N ALA A 206 -4.11 -19.75 11.44
CA ALA A 206 -3.37 -20.71 10.66
C ALA A 206 -2.06 -21.14 11.36
N PRO A 207 -1.52 -22.36 11.15
CA PRO A 207 -0.20 -22.72 11.66
C PRO A 207 0.88 -21.75 11.12
N ASP A 208 1.76 -21.23 11.99
CA ASP A 208 2.79 -20.26 11.59
C ASP A 208 3.66 -20.77 10.43
N GLU A 209 4.02 -22.05 10.46
CA GLU A 209 4.81 -22.70 9.41
C GLU A 209 4.07 -22.86 8.08
N SER A 210 2.75 -22.66 8.05
CA SER A 210 1.96 -22.62 6.79
C SER A 210 2.00 -21.25 6.13
N LEU A 211 2.43 -20.21 6.85
CA LEU A 211 2.54 -18.84 6.36
C LEU A 211 3.98 -18.56 5.90
N PHE A 212 4.14 -17.63 4.99
CA PHE A 212 5.44 -17.12 4.58
C PHE A 212 5.97 -16.06 5.54
N LEU A 213 7.29 -15.94 5.64
CA LEU A 213 7.97 -14.87 6.35
C LEU A 213 8.36 -13.78 5.33
N GLY A 214 7.71 -12.63 5.41
CA GLY A 214 8.04 -11.40 4.68
C GLY A 214 8.70 -10.35 5.58
N GLY A 215 9.08 -9.22 5.00
CA GLY A 215 9.56 -8.05 5.76
C GLY A 215 8.45 -7.46 6.63
N ASP A 216 7.25 -7.33 6.12
CA ASP A 216 6.08 -6.95 6.91
C ASP A 216 5.33 -8.18 7.45
N ILE A 217 4.78 -8.04 8.66
CA ILE A 217 4.03 -9.12 9.32
C ILE A 217 2.76 -9.53 8.57
N ARG A 218 2.19 -8.64 7.76
CA ARG A 218 0.93 -8.82 7.00
C ARG A 218 1.11 -9.48 5.63
N ALA A 219 2.32 -9.91 5.24
CA ALA A 219 2.64 -10.44 3.90
C ALA A 219 1.74 -11.58 3.42
N ASN A 220 1.00 -12.25 4.32
CA ASN A 220 0.08 -13.35 4.01
C ASN A 220 -1.40 -12.94 4.05
N GLU A 221 -1.71 -11.65 4.21
CA GLU A 221 -3.09 -11.20 4.42
C GLU A 221 -4.02 -11.69 3.30
N GLN A 222 -3.57 -11.62 2.03
CA GLN A 222 -4.23 -12.28 0.91
C GLN A 222 -3.20 -12.66 -0.18
N VAL A 223 -3.59 -13.52 -1.11
CA VAL A 223 -2.65 -14.16 -2.04
C VAL A 223 -2.00 -13.21 -3.05
N GLY A 224 -2.68 -12.13 -3.47
CA GLY A 224 -2.09 -11.11 -4.34
C GLY A 224 -0.98 -10.36 -3.63
N LEU A 225 -1.17 -10.04 -2.35
CA LEU A 225 -0.14 -9.42 -1.53
C LEU A 225 1.07 -10.36 -1.33
N THR A 226 0.82 -11.65 -1.05
CA THR A 226 1.89 -12.67 -0.96
C THR A 226 2.66 -12.77 -2.28
N ALA A 227 1.97 -12.66 -3.42
CA ALA A 227 2.61 -12.66 -4.74
C ALA A 227 3.51 -11.42 -4.93
N MET A 228 3.07 -10.22 -4.51
CA MET A 228 3.87 -9.00 -4.59
C MET A 228 5.13 -9.08 -3.70
N HIS A 229 4.99 -9.51 -2.45
CA HIS A 229 6.15 -9.71 -1.57
C HIS A 229 7.15 -10.70 -2.18
N THR A 230 6.67 -11.83 -2.73
CA THR A 230 7.53 -12.82 -3.39
C THR A 230 8.23 -12.21 -4.62
N LEU A 231 7.52 -11.42 -5.41
CA LEU A 231 8.06 -10.74 -6.60
C LEU A 231 9.25 -9.85 -6.22
N PHE A 232 9.11 -9.04 -5.18
CA PHE A 232 10.17 -8.11 -4.76
C PHE A 232 11.33 -8.79 -4.02
N VAL A 233 11.13 -9.94 -3.39
CA VAL A 233 12.25 -10.80 -2.92
C VAL A 233 13.03 -11.35 -4.12
N ARG A 234 12.35 -11.76 -5.21
CA ARG A 234 13.01 -12.21 -6.44
C ARG A 234 13.77 -11.06 -7.11
N GLU A 235 13.19 -9.86 -7.17
CA GLU A 235 13.83 -8.68 -7.73
C GLU A 235 15.10 -8.31 -6.98
N HIS A 236 15.05 -8.31 -5.63
CA HIS A 236 16.25 -8.13 -4.84
C HIS A 236 17.33 -9.15 -5.19
N ASN A 237 16.97 -10.43 -5.30
CA ASN A 237 17.93 -11.50 -5.62
C ASN A 237 18.47 -11.39 -7.05
N ARG A 238 17.68 -10.94 -8.02
CA ARG A 238 18.13 -10.62 -9.38
C ARG A 238 19.22 -9.53 -9.36
N TRP A 239 19.00 -8.47 -8.58
CA TRP A 239 19.99 -7.40 -8.40
C TRP A 239 21.23 -7.91 -7.65
N ALA A 240 21.06 -8.67 -6.57
CA ALA A 240 22.19 -9.24 -5.83
C ALA A 240 23.09 -10.10 -6.73
N ASP A 241 22.51 -10.97 -7.56
CA ASP A 241 23.24 -11.79 -8.51
C ASP A 241 23.96 -10.95 -9.57
N THR A 242 23.30 -9.92 -10.10
CA THR A 242 23.85 -8.99 -11.09
C THR A 242 25.05 -8.21 -10.52
N LEU A 243 24.88 -7.64 -9.33
CA LEU A 243 25.92 -6.86 -8.64
C LEU A 243 27.12 -7.72 -8.26
N SER A 244 26.89 -8.94 -7.75
CA SER A 244 27.96 -9.90 -7.44
C SER A 244 28.77 -10.29 -8.67
N ALA A 245 28.10 -10.51 -9.80
CA ALA A 245 28.76 -10.85 -11.07
C ALA A 245 29.60 -9.68 -11.62
N GLN A 246 29.08 -8.45 -11.50
CA GLN A 246 29.77 -7.24 -11.98
C GLN A 246 30.92 -6.83 -11.05
N ASN A 247 30.82 -7.12 -9.74
CA ASN A 247 31.77 -6.70 -8.70
C ASN A 247 32.26 -7.88 -7.86
N PRO A 248 33.09 -8.79 -8.38
CA PRO A 248 33.52 -10.01 -7.69
C PRO A 248 34.29 -9.77 -6.37
N GLY A 249 34.68 -8.52 -6.10
CA GLY A 249 35.39 -8.12 -4.89
C GLY A 249 34.49 -7.55 -3.78
N TRP A 250 33.19 -7.42 -4.03
CA TRP A 250 32.25 -6.97 -3.02
C TRP A 250 31.93 -8.09 -2.03
N ASP A 251 31.81 -7.72 -0.77
CA ASP A 251 31.32 -8.64 0.26
C ASP A 251 29.80 -8.75 0.27
N ASP A 252 29.28 -9.69 1.05
CA ASP A 252 27.85 -9.97 1.17
C ASP A 252 27.05 -8.73 1.57
N GLU A 253 27.56 -7.95 2.53
CA GLU A 253 26.86 -6.77 3.03
C GLU A 253 26.77 -5.65 1.98
N THR A 254 27.86 -5.40 1.27
CA THR A 254 27.91 -4.39 0.20
C THR A 254 26.91 -4.73 -0.91
N VAL A 255 26.85 -5.99 -1.32
CA VAL A 255 25.90 -6.46 -2.34
C VAL A 255 24.46 -6.29 -1.84
N TYR A 256 24.16 -6.78 -0.63
CA TYR A 256 22.84 -6.70 -0.03
C TYR A 256 22.32 -5.26 0.06
N GLN A 257 23.12 -4.37 0.64
CA GLN A 257 22.70 -2.98 0.84
C GLN A 257 22.55 -2.23 -0.48
N THR A 258 23.38 -2.52 -1.47
CA THR A 258 23.27 -1.91 -2.80
C THR A 258 22.02 -2.42 -3.53
N ALA A 259 21.74 -3.72 -3.49
CA ALA A 259 20.51 -4.29 -4.06
C ALA A 259 19.26 -3.72 -3.36
N ARG A 260 19.27 -3.63 -2.02
CA ARG A 260 18.19 -3.00 -1.24
C ARG A 260 17.95 -1.55 -1.65
N LYS A 261 19.02 -0.78 -1.83
CA LYS A 261 18.96 0.62 -2.26
C LYS A 261 18.31 0.77 -3.65
N ILE A 262 18.65 -0.10 -4.60
CA ILE A 262 18.09 -0.08 -5.96
C ILE A 262 16.61 -0.49 -5.94
N VAL A 263 16.26 -1.58 -5.26
CA VAL A 263 14.85 -2.03 -5.16
C VAL A 263 13.97 -0.98 -4.48
N GLY A 264 14.46 -0.33 -3.41
CA GLY A 264 13.74 0.80 -2.80
C GLY A 264 13.53 1.97 -3.76
N ALA A 265 14.52 2.26 -4.61
CA ALA A 265 14.42 3.28 -5.65
C ALA A 265 13.40 2.91 -6.76
N GLU A 266 13.34 1.64 -7.17
CA GLU A 266 12.33 1.12 -8.11
C GLU A 266 10.91 1.25 -7.53
N ILE A 267 10.72 0.92 -6.24
CA ILE A 267 9.43 1.08 -5.54
C ILE A 267 9.03 2.56 -5.51
N GLN A 268 9.97 3.46 -5.19
CA GLN A 268 9.72 4.90 -5.21
C GLN A 268 9.34 5.37 -6.62
N LYS A 269 10.12 5.03 -7.65
CA LYS A 269 9.85 5.42 -9.05
C LYS A 269 8.47 4.95 -9.50
N ILE A 270 8.13 3.69 -9.32
CA ILE A 270 6.84 3.13 -9.72
C ILE A 270 5.69 3.84 -8.99
N THR A 271 5.86 4.13 -7.70
CA THR A 271 4.84 4.83 -6.92
C THR A 271 4.60 6.25 -7.42
N TYR A 272 5.67 7.04 -7.62
CA TYR A 272 5.55 8.45 -7.98
C TYR A 272 5.29 8.70 -9.46
N GLU A 273 5.82 7.85 -10.36
CA GLU A 273 5.75 8.09 -11.80
C GLU A 273 4.64 7.29 -12.50
N ASP A 274 4.20 6.16 -11.92
CA ASP A 274 3.22 5.28 -12.58
C ASP A 274 1.92 5.16 -11.77
N TRP A 275 1.98 4.86 -10.47
CA TRP A 275 0.82 4.56 -9.64
C TRP A 275 0.02 5.82 -9.24
N LEU A 276 0.66 6.80 -8.61
CA LEU A 276 0.00 8.05 -8.20
C LEU A 276 -0.65 8.78 -9.37
N PRO A 277 0.04 8.96 -10.53
CA PRO A 277 -0.58 9.62 -11.67
C PRO A 277 -1.80 8.90 -12.23
N SER A 278 -1.87 7.57 -12.11
CA SER A 278 -3.02 6.77 -12.57
C SER A 278 -4.30 7.09 -11.79
N MET A 279 -4.17 7.42 -10.50
CA MET A 279 -5.30 7.82 -9.64
C MET A 279 -5.59 9.32 -9.71
N MET A 280 -4.54 10.14 -9.65
CA MET A 280 -4.66 11.59 -9.52
C MET A 280 -4.98 12.29 -10.84
N GLY A 281 -4.82 11.61 -11.98
CA GLY A 281 -4.95 12.22 -13.30
C GLY A 281 -3.86 13.25 -13.62
N GLY A 282 -2.79 13.26 -12.84
CA GLY A 282 -1.64 14.16 -12.97
C GLY A 282 -0.53 13.79 -12.00
N THR A 283 0.59 14.49 -12.08
CA THR A 283 1.76 14.29 -11.22
C THR A 283 1.77 15.31 -10.08
N LEU A 284 2.47 14.98 -9.00
CA LEU A 284 2.85 15.98 -7.99
C LEU A 284 3.71 17.09 -8.63
N ASP A 285 3.84 18.21 -7.93
CA ASP A 285 4.78 19.26 -8.30
C ASP A 285 6.19 18.70 -8.49
N ALA A 286 6.97 19.32 -9.39
CA ALA A 286 8.31 18.87 -9.70
C ALA A 286 9.18 18.78 -8.43
N TYR A 287 9.93 17.67 -8.29
CA TYR A 287 10.86 17.49 -7.19
C TYR A 287 11.95 18.57 -7.19
N SER A 288 12.16 19.21 -6.06
CA SER A 288 13.13 20.31 -5.90
C SER A 288 14.35 19.93 -5.04
N GLY A 289 14.43 18.69 -4.58
CA GLY A 289 15.50 18.19 -3.72
C GLY A 289 15.01 17.90 -2.30
N TYR A 290 15.84 17.20 -1.52
CA TYR A 290 15.59 16.90 -0.12
C TYR A 290 15.55 18.17 0.74
N ASP A 291 14.56 18.26 1.61
CA ASP A 291 14.42 19.34 2.61
C ASP A 291 14.37 18.74 4.02
N GLU A 292 15.40 18.98 4.83
CA GLU A 292 15.48 18.48 6.21
C GLU A 292 14.42 19.06 7.15
N ALA A 293 13.73 20.12 6.76
CA ALA A 293 12.64 20.71 7.54
C ALA A 293 11.30 20.03 7.30
N VAL A 294 11.17 19.22 6.24
CA VAL A 294 9.96 18.46 5.92
C VAL A 294 9.91 17.19 6.76
N ASP A 295 8.83 17.02 7.51
CA ASP A 295 8.59 15.80 8.29
C ASP A 295 7.84 14.77 7.43
N PRO A 296 8.48 13.64 7.03
CA PRO A 296 7.85 12.61 6.21
C PRO A 296 6.87 11.72 6.98
N SER A 297 6.79 11.87 8.31
CA SER A 297 5.97 10.97 9.14
C SER A 297 4.53 10.90 8.66
N MET A 298 3.94 9.70 8.77
CA MET A 298 2.55 9.45 8.38
C MET A 298 1.58 10.33 9.16
N SER A 299 0.71 11.03 8.45
CA SER A 299 -0.42 11.72 9.05
C SER A 299 -1.44 10.71 9.60
N ALA A 300 -2.04 11.04 10.74
CA ALA A 300 -3.07 10.21 11.33
C ALA A 300 -4.32 10.12 10.43
N ALA A 301 -4.69 11.22 9.78
CA ALA A 301 -5.79 11.26 8.81
C ALA A 301 -5.50 10.40 7.58
N PHE A 302 -4.27 10.47 7.05
CA PHE A 302 -3.86 9.67 5.90
C PHE A 302 -3.93 8.17 6.22
N SER A 303 -3.17 7.68 7.20
CA SER A 303 -3.05 6.25 7.49
C SER A 303 -4.36 5.61 8.01
N THR A 304 -5.20 6.40 8.71
CA THR A 304 -6.37 5.85 9.40
C THR A 304 -7.66 6.01 8.60
N ALA A 305 -7.76 7.02 7.74
CA ALA A 305 -8.95 7.29 6.93
C ALA A 305 -8.64 7.30 5.43
N ALA A 306 -7.83 8.24 4.95
CA ALA A 306 -7.69 8.51 3.52
C ALA A 306 -7.11 7.31 2.74
N TYR A 307 -6.02 6.70 3.21
CA TYR A 307 -5.39 5.57 2.52
C TYR A 307 -6.23 4.30 2.48
N ARG A 308 -7.30 4.22 3.28
CA ARG A 308 -8.25 3.10 3.29
C ARG A 308 -9.26 3.15 2.15
N PHE A 309 -9.12 4.07 1.21
CA PHE A 309 -9.93 4.16 -0.01
C PHE A 309 -9.88 2.86 -0.82
N GLY A 310 -8.73 2.21 -0.89
CA GLY A 310 -8.52 0.97 -1.63
C GLY A 310 -9.44 -0.20 -1.22
N HIS A 311 -10.05 -0.14 -0.03
CA HIS A 311 -11.02 -1.16 0.41
C HIS A 311 -12.30 -1.18 -0.45
N THR A 312 -12.64 -0.10 -1.11
CA THR A 312 -13.80 -0.01 -2.02
C THR A 312 -13.51 -0.64 -3.37
N MET A 313 -12.23 -0.71 -3.76
CA MET A 313 -11.78 -1.16 -5.08
C MET A 313 -11.70 -2.68 -5.24
N LEU A 314 -11.85 -3.45 -4.14
CA LEU A 314 -11.66 -4.90 -4.14
C LEU A 314 -12.73 -5.61 -4.96
N ASN A 315 -12.34 -6.68 -5.65
CA ASN A 315 -13.26 -7.58 -6.36
C ASN A 315 -13.59 -8.80 -5.48
N GLU A 316 -14.78 -9.36 -5.62
CA GLU A 316 -15.16 -10.61 -4.92
C GLU A 316 -14.29 -11.79 -5.36
N GLU A 317 -13.82 -11.75 -6.61
CA GLU A 317 -12.98 -12.79 -7.21
C GLU A 317 -11.65 -12.20 -7.66
N LEU A 318 -10.56 -12.90 -7.40
CA LEU A 318 -9.22 -12.65 -7.93
C LEU A 318 -9.04 -13.50 -9.18
N LEU A 319 -9.05 -12.87 -10.35
CA LEU A 319 -8.98 -13.54 -11.64
C LEU A 319 -7.64 -14.25 -11.85
N LEU A 320 -7.68 -15.47 -12.39
CA LEU A 320 -6.50 -16.20 -12.85
C LEU A 320 -6.47 -16.22 -14.38
N MET A 321 -5.40 -15.68 -14.96
CA MET A 321 -5.28 -15.54 -16.40
C MET A 321 -4.06 -16.26 -16.96
N GLY A 322 -4.27 -17.08 -17.96
CA GLY A 322 -3.18 -17.79 -18.63
C GLY A 322 -2.39 -16.92 -19.60
N PRO A 323 -1.21 -17.41 -20.11
CA PRO A 323 -0.28 -16.63 -20.91
C PRO A 323 -0.83 -16.12 -22.27
N GLN A 324 -1.97 -16.57 -22.71
CA GLN A 324 -2.61 -16.19 -23.97
C GLN A 324 -3.96 -15.49 -23.72
N GLY A 325 -4.18 -14.98 -22.49
CA GLY A 325 -5.42 -14.32 -22.10
C GLY A 325 -6.60 -15.29 -21.84
N GLN A 326 -6.33 -16.61 -21.70
CA GLN A 326 -7.38 -17.56 -21.35
C GLN A 326 -7.73 -17.49 -19.87
N ASP A 327 -9.01 -17.48 -19.61
CA ASP A 327 -9.56 -17.62 -18.26
C ASP A 327 -9.15 -18.99 -17.68
N ARG A 328 -8.59 -18.98 -16.46
CA ARG A 328 -8.18 -20.14 -15.67
C ARG A 328 -8.94 -20.26 -14.35
N GLY A 329 -10.05 -19.52 -14.24
CA GLY A 329 -10.86 -19.42 -13.03
C GLY A 329 -10.44 -18.25 -12.16
N SER A 330 -10.86 -18.27 -10.93
CA SER A 330 -10.62 -17.23 -9.93
C SER A 330 -10.47 -17.83 -8.54
N TYR A 331 -9.98 -17.03 -7.61
CA TYR A 331 -10.08 -17.29 -6.18
C TYR A 331 -11.08 -16.31 -5.58
N ASN A 332 -11.99 -16.78 -4.70
CA ASN A 332 -12.81 -15.86 -3.92
C ASN A 332 -11.93 -15.05 -2.96
N MET A 333 -12.23 -13.77 -2.80
CA MET A 333 -11.45 -12.88 -1.93
C MET A 333 -11.43 -13.42 -0.50
N HIS A 334 -12.59 -13.79 0.07
CA HIS A 334 -12.68 -14.30 1.43
C HIS A 334 -11.95 -15.64 1.66
N GLU A 335 -11.74 -16.46 0.62
CA GLU A 335 -10.99 -17.73 0.70
C GLU A 335 -9.47 -17.50 0.55
N SER A 336 -9.07 -16.33 0.08
CA SER A 336 -7.66 -15.99 -0.17
C SER A 336 -6.91 -15.48 1.06
N PHE A 337 -7.62 -15.08 2.13
CA PHE A 337 -7.02 -14.57 3.36
C PHE A 337 -6.21 -15.66 4.08
N PHE A 338 -4.96 -15.34 4.39
CA PHE A 338 -3.99 -16.21 5.08
C PHE A 338 -3.91 -17.63 4.49
N ASN A 339 -4.12 -17.76 3.18
CA ASN A 339 -4.11 -19.01 2.44
C ASN A 339 -3.08 -18.99 1.28
N PRO A 340 -1.79 -18.78 1.58
CA PRO A 340 -0.76 -18.62 0.55
C PRO A 340 -0.55 -19.88 -0.30
N ASP A 341 -1.04 -21.06 0.13
CA ASP A 341 -0.94 -22.29 -0.63
C ASP A 341 -1.71 -22.27 -1.95
N LEU A 342 -2.66 -21.36 -2.12
CA LEU A 342 -3.38 -21.16 -3.39
C LEU A 342 -2.44 -20.77 -4.55
N ILE A 343 -1.34 -20.08 -4.27
CA ILE A 343 -0.39 -19.59 -5.29
C ILE A 343 0.94 -20.34 -5.33
N THR A 344 1.16 -21.34 -4.46
CA THR A 344 2.39 -22.16 -4.47
C THR A 344 2.44 -23.19 -5.62
N PRO A 345 1.32 -23.72 -6.18
CA PRO A 345 1.41 -24.59 -7.34
C PRO A 345 2.02 -23.85 -8.53
N GLU A 346 2.85 -24.56 -9.31
CA GLU A 346 3.57 -24.02 -10.46
C GLU A 346 2.67 -23.20 -11.40
N GLY A 347 3.06 -21.97 -11.69
CA GLY A 347 2.36 -21.05 -12.57
C GLY A 347 1.13 -20.34 -11.98
N LYS A 348 0.72 -20.64 -10.75
CA LYS A 348 -0.47 -20.01 -10.14
C LYS A 348 -0.21 -18.55 -9.74
N MET A 349 0.96 -18.24 -9.21
CA MET A 349 1.38 -16.86 -8.96
C MET A 349 1.38 -16.05 -10.26
N ASP A 350 1.91 -16.61 -11.35
CA ASP A 350 1.95 -15.98 -12.67
C ASP A 350 0.55 -15.73 -13.23
N ASP A 351 -0.36 -16.70 -13.09
CA ASP A 351 -1.76 -16.56 -13.52
C ASP A 351 -2.47 -15.45 -12.74
N LEU A 352 -2.19 -15.33 -11.43
CA LEU A 352 -2.75 -14.29 -10.57
C LEU A 352 -2.19 -12.90 -10.94
N LEU A 353 -0.88 -12.74 -11.12
CA LEU A 353 -0.29 -11.46 -11.52
C LEU A 353 -0.84 -10.96 -12.87
N ARG A 354 -1.06 -11.86 -13.83
CA ARG A 354 -1.76 -11.49 -15.08
C ARG A 354 -3.19 -11.10 -14.82
N GLY A 355 -3.90 -11.85 -13.98
CA GLY A 355 -5.29 -11.56 -13.60
C GLY A 355 -5.43 -10.18 -13.00
N LEU A 356 -4.61 -9.82 -12.02
CA LEU A 356 -4.61 -8.51 -11.37
C LEU A 356 -4.40 -7.34 -12.35
N ALA A 357 -3.53 -7.50 -13.34
CA ALA A 357 -3.27 -6.46 -14.34
C ALA A 357 -4.39 -6.34 -15.40
N TRP A 358 -5.25 -7.33 -15.53
CA TRP A 358 -6.31 -7.37 -16.55
C TRP A 358 -7.71 -7.19 -15.99
N GLN A 359 -7.90 -7.44 -14.72
CA GLN A 359 -9.16 -7.27 -14.03
C GLN A 359 -9.36 -5.81 -13.67
N GLU A 360 -10.50 -5.24 -14.07
CA GLU A 360 -10.91 -3.92 -13.65
C GLU A 360 -11.23 -3.93 -12.15
N ALA A 361 -10.69 -2.96 -11.41
CA ALA A 361 -11.03 -2.74 -10.01
C ALA A 361 -12.43 -2.13 -9.88
N ASN A 362 -13.09 -2.29 -8.73
CA ASN A 362 -14.32 -1.56 -8.47
C ASN A 362 -14.06 -0.05 -8.30
N GLU A 363 -15.15 0.73 -8.37
CA GLU A 363 -15.11 2.19 -8.20
C GLU A 363 -14.66 2.57 -6.79
N ILE A 364 -14.04 3.75 -6.68
CA ILE A 364 -13.74 4.37 -5.38
C ILE A 364 -14.98 5.13 -4.93
N ASP A 365 -15.79 4.50 -4.09
CA ASP A 365 -17.04 5.04 -3.58
C ASP A 365 -17.29 4.56 -2.13
N THR A 366 -18.51 4.70 -1.63
CA THR A 366 -18.85 4.22 -0.28
C THR A 366 -19.10 2.72 -0.21
N GLN A 367 -19.18 2.01 -1.33
CA GLN A 367 -19.58 0.61 -1.39
C GLN A 367 -18.38 -0.32 -1.25
N VAL A 368 -18.60 -1.47 -0.65
CA VAL A 368 -17.57 -2.48 -0.38
C VAL A 368 -18.17 -3.87 -0.59
N ILE A 369 -17.43 -4.77 -1.22
CA ILE A 369 -17.86 -6.14 -1.48
C ILE A 369 -18.21 -6.89 -0.18
N ASP A 370 -19.16 -7.81 -0.26
CA ASP A 370 -19.61 -8.60 0.90
C ASP A 370 -18.49 -9.49 1.49
N ASP A 371 -17.53 -9.91 0.69
CA ASP A 371 -16.38 -10.72 1.13
C ASP A 371 -15.55 -10.05 2.23
N VAL A 372 -15.45 -8.71 2.22
CA VAL A 372 -14.75 -7.97 3.28
C VAL A 372 -15.69 -7.20 4.21
N ARG A 373 -16.95 -6.97 3.79
CA ARG A 373 -17.94 -6.28 4.62
C ARG A 373 -18.70 -7.22 5.58
N ASN A 374 -18.84 -8.48 5.22
CA ASN A 374 -19.61 -9.45 6.00
C ASN A 374 -18.82 -10.73 6.34
N MET A 375 -17.75 -11.04 5.60
CA MET A 375 -17.00 -12.29 5.70
C MET A 375 -15.48 -12.08 5.87
N LEU A 376 -15.04 -10.88 6.26
CA LEU A 376 -13.60 -10.63 6.49
C LEU A 376 -13.06 -11.60 7.55
N PHE A 377 -12.07 -12.42 7.18
CA PHE A 377 -11.42 -13.44 8.00
C PHE A 377 -12.35 -14.60 8.44
N GLY A 378 -13.53 -14.73 7.83
CA GLY A 378 -14.43 -15.83 8.09
C GLY A 378 -15.91 -15.44 8.09
N PRO A 379 -16.82 -16.40 8.26
CA PRO A 379 -18.23 -16.10 8.32
C PRO A 379 -18.65 -15.45 9.64
N PRO A 380 -19.73 -14.64 9.65
CA PRO A 380 -20.27 -14.04 10.86
C PRO A 380 -20.55 -15.08 11.97
N GLY A 381 -20.18 -14.75 13.19
CA GLY A 381 -20.29 -15.66 14.33
C GLY A 381 -19.15 -16.69 14.45
N SER A 382 -18.25 -16.73 13.48
CA SER A 382 -17.06 -17.60 13.47
C SER A 382 -15.79 -16.82 13.11
N GLY A 383 -15.67 -15.58 13.61
CA GLY A 383 -14.52 -14.70 13.37
C GLY A 383 -14.77 -13.62 12.32
N GLY A 384 -15.85 -13.70 11.55
CA GLY A 384 -16.17 -12.74 10.50
C GLY A 384 -16.34 -11.30 11.01
N LEU A 385 -15.74 -10.35 10.29
CA LEU A 385 -15.71 -8.94 10.59
C LEU A 385 -16.29 -8.11 9.44
N ASP A 386 -16.51 -6.83 9.69
CA ASP A 386 -16.93 -5.82 8.72
C ASP A 386 -15.82 -4.79 8.55
N LEU A 387 -15.10 -4.83 7.43
CA LEU A 387 -13.97 -3.96 7.17
C LEU A 387 -14.38 -2.48 7.11
N LEU A 388 -15.55 -2.15 6.51
CA LEU A 388 -16.04 -0.78 6.48
C LEU A 388 -16.34 -0.28 7.89
N ALA A 389 -17.05 -1.07 8.69
CA ALA A 389 -17.32 -0.70 10.09
C ALA A 389 -16.02 -0.55 10.90
N ILE A 390 -15.01 -1.38 10.64
CA ILE A 390 -13.69 -1.26 11.25
C ILE A 390 -12.99 0.03 10.82
N ASN A 391 -13.07 0.45 9.55
CA ASN A 391 -12.51 1.73 9.09
C ASN A 391 -13.06 2.90 9.89
N LEU A 392 -14.38 2.95 10.04
CA LEU A 392 -15.06 4.01 10.79
C LEU A 392 -14.68 3.99 12.28
N GLN A 393 -14.72 2.81 12.88
CA GLN A 393 -14.38 2.64 14.30
C GLN A 393 -12.91 2.99 14.56
N ARG A 394 -12.01 2.67 13.63
CA ARG A 394 -10.58 3.00 13.73
C ARG A 394 -10.35 4.51 13.60
N GLY A 395 -11.07 5.20 12.72
CA GLY A 395 -11.05 6.66 12.64
C GLY A 395 -11.44 7.30 13.99
N ARG A 396 -12.52 6.80 14.60
CA ARG A 396 -12.97 7.27 15.92
C ARG A 396 -11.98 6.92 17.03
N ASP A 397 -11.37 5.73 16.97
CA ASP A 397 -10.35 5.27 17.93
C ASP A 397 -9.08 6.14 17.86
N HIS A 398 -8.65 6.51 16.67
CA HIS A 398 -7.51 7.40 16.49
C HIS A 398 -7.86 8.88 16.70
N GLY A 399 -9.11 9.20 16.99
CA GLY A 399 -9.56 10.60 17.17
C GLY A 399 -9.41 11.42 15.89
N ILE A 400 -9.71 10.82 14.74
CA ILE A 400 -9.73 11.55 13.48
C ILE A 400 -10.92 12.52 13.49
N ALA A 401 -10.70 13.75 13.02
CA ALA A 401 -11.74 14.77 12.91
C ALA A 401 -12.90 14.30 12.00
N ASP A 402 -14.04 14.97 12.09
CA ASP A 402 -15.08 14.81 11.10
C ASP A 402 -14.60 15.26 9.71
N TYR A 403 -15.37 14.86 8.69
CA TYR A 403 -15.03 15.16 7.30
C TYR A 403 -14.83 16.66 7.03
N ASN A 404 -15.72 17.51 7.55
CA ASN A 404 -15.70 18.95 7.26
C ASN A 404 -14.51 19.65 7.92
N THR A 405 -14.17 19.25 9.14
CA THR A 405 -12.95 19.69 9.83
C THR A 405 -11.69 19.20 9.08
N MET A 406 -11.70 17.96 8.60
CA MET A 406 -10.56 17.41 7.81
C MET A 406 -10.33 18.19 6.53
N ARG A 407 -11.38 18.60 5.79
CA ARG A 407 -11.23 19.47 4.63
C ARG A 407 -10.44 20.73 4.96
N GLN A 408 -10.78 21.37 6.08
CA GLN A 408 -10.12 22.61 6.52
C GLN A 408 -8.66 22.36 6.92
N ASP A 409 -8.36 21.23 7.57
CA ASP A 409 -6.99 20.84 7.92
C ASP A 409 -6.08 20.73 6.69
N PHE A 410 -6.63 20.30 5.56
CA PHE A 410 -5.91 20.20 4.28
C PHE A 410 -6.13 21.40 3.35
N GLY A 411 -6.58 22.54 3.90
CA GLY A 411 -6.63 23.83 3.19
C GLY A 411 -7.82 24.02 2.26
N LEU A 412 -8.81 23.13 2.32
CA LEU A 412 -10.06 23.26 1.56
C LEU A 412 -11.13 24.00 2.37
N PRO A 413 -12.09 24.69 1.73
CA PRO A 413 -13.21 25.28 2.45
C PRO A 413 -14.11 24.20 3.04
N ALA A 414 -14.72 24.49 4.17
CA ALA A 414 -15.83 23.68 4.68
C ALA A 414 -16.97 23.67 3.65
N VAL A 415 -17.75 22.61 3.64
CA VAL A 415 -19.01 22.54 2.90
C VAL A 415 -20.17 22.93 3.82
N ASP A 416 -21.22 23.55 3.27
CA ASP A 416 -22.33 24.08 4.04
C ASP A 416 -23.54 23.13 4.08
N SER A 417 -23.61 22.18 3.14
CA SER A 417 -24.72 21.23 3.00
C SER A 417 -24.26 19.87 2.49
N PHE A 418 -25.07 18.83 2.67
CA PHE A 418 -24.80 17.50 2.15
C PHE A 418 -24.77 17.45 0.61
N ASP A 419 -25.53 18.34 -0.05
CA ASP A 419 -25.52 18.49 -1.52
C ASP A 419 -24.20 19.09 -2.04
N ASP A 420 -23.37 19.68 -1.18
CA ASP A 420 -22.04 20.19 -1.56
C ASP A 420 -20.97 19.07 -1.55
N ILE A 421 -21.28 17.90 -0.97
CA ILE A 421 -20.38 16.76 -0.93
C ILE A 421 -20.44 15.97 -2.24
N THR A 422 -21.67 15.75 -2.74
CA THR A 422 -21.91 14.91 -3.90
C THR A 422 -23.10 15.39 -4.72
N SER A 423 -22.99 15.23 -6.03
CA SER A 423 -24.09 15.51 -6.98
C SER A 423 -25.18 14.42 -6.97
N ASP A 424 -24.92 13.25 -6.35
CA ASP A 424 -25.94 12.23 -6.13
C ASP A 424 -26.87 12.63 -4.97
N THR A 425 -28.01 13.19 -5.34
CA THR A 425 -29.03 13.65 -4.38
C THR A 425 -29.58 12.55 -3.47
N SER A 426 -29.51 11.27 -3.89
CA SER A 426 -29.92 10.13 -3.05
C SER A 426 -28.88 9.85 -1.98
N LEU A 427 -27.60 9.91 -2.34
CA LEU A 427 -26.48 9.78 -1.41
C LEU A 427 -26.46 10.95 -0.43
N ALA A 428 -26.61 12.19 -0.89
CA ALA A 428 -26.69 13.39 -0.06
C ALA A 428 -27.83 13.30 0.98
N ALA A 429 -29.03 12.90 0.55
CA ALA A 429 -30.18 12.70 1.44
C ALA A 429 -29.94 11.56 2.46
N SER A 430 -29.22 10.50 2.08
CA SER A 430 -28.88 9.39 2.97
C SER A 430 -27.84 9.82 4.02
N LEU A 431 -26.88 10.66 3.63
CA LEU A 431 -25.91 11.29 4.54
C LEU A 431 -26.63 12.16 5.58
N GLU A 432 -27.52 13.05 5.12
CA GLU A 432 -28.33 13.90 6.01
C GLU A 432 -29.18 13.06 6.98
N ALA A 433 -29.89 12.06 6.48
CA ALA A 433 -30.72 11.19 7.31
C ALA A 433 -29.92 10.39 8.34
N THR A 434 -28.67 10.02 8.04
CA THR A 434 -27.81 9.20 8.90
C THR A 434 -27.09 10.04 9.95
N PHE A 435 -26.50 11.16 9.56
CA PHE A 435 -25.62 11.96 10.41
C PHE A 435 -26.32 13.17 11.03
N GLY A 436 -27.33 13.73 10.36
CA GLY A 436 -28.16 14.85 10.82
C GLY A 436 -27.44 16.21 10.88
N ASP A 437 -26.12 16.19 10.97
CA ASP A 437 -25.24 17.34 11.02
C ASP A 437 -24.03 17.08 10.12
N ILE A 438 -23.67 18.03 9.29
CA ILE A 438 -22.57 17.92 8.34
C ILE A 438 -21.22 17.79 9.06
N ASP A 439 -21.08 18.41 10.23
CA ASP A 439 -19.89 18.36 11.07
C ASP A 439 -19.84 17.06 11.94
N ASN A 440 -20.71 16.09 11.66
CA ASN A 440 -20.73 14.80 12.35
C ASN A 440 -20.40 13.60 11.44
N ILE A 441 -20.10 13.86 10.17
CA ILE A 441 -19.76 12.78 9.20
C ILE A 441 -18.40 12.18 9.56
N ASP A 442 -18.32 10.85 9.68
CA ASP A 442 -17.02 10.17 9.79
C ASP A 442 -16.18 10.47 8.54
N ALA A 443 -14.91 10.84 8.74
CA ALA A 443 -14.03 11.27 7.66
C ALA A 443 -14.01 10.29 6.48
N TRP A 444 -13.87 8.99 6.72
CA TRP A 444 -13.82 8.00 5.64
C TRP A 444 -15.08 8.02 4.75
N ILE A 445 -16.27 8.14 5.35
CA ILE A 445 -17.53 8.21 4.56
C ILE A 445 -17.57 9.49 3.73
N GLY A 446 -17.21 10.63 4.31
CA GLY A 446 -17.21 11.89 3.55
C GLY A 446 -16.23 11.86 2.38
N LEU A 447 -15.02 11.34 2.60
CA LEU A 447 -14.00 11.17 1.54
C LEU A 447 -14.47 10.27 0.39
N MET A 448 -15.18 9.17 0.72
CA MET A 448 -15.69 8.23 -0.28
C MET A 448 -16.99 8.68 -0.95
N ALA A 449 -17.67 9.65 -0.39
CA ALA A 449 -18.91 10.19 -0.93
C ALA A 449 -18.69 11.39 -1.88
N GLU A 450 -17.49 11.98 -1.91
CA GLU A 450 -17.19 13.11 -2.81
C GLU A 450 -17.31 12.72 -4.28
N ASP A 451 -17.82 13.62 -5.09
CA ASP A 451 -17.69 13.50 -6.54
C ASP A 451 -16.21 13.52 -6.95
N HIS A 452 -15.83 12.67 -7.88
CA HIS A 452 -14.44 12.62 -8.36
C HIS A 452 -14.06 13.88 -9.12
N GLY A 453 -12.82 14.31 -8.94
CA GLY A 453 -12.24 15.42 -9.68
C GLY A 453 -12.14 15.13 -11.19
N PRO A 454 -12.12 16.15 -12.05
CA PRO A 454 -11.97 15.94 -13.49
C PRO A 454 -10.69 15.18 -13.86
N GLY A 455 -10.82 13.97 -14.40
CA GLY A 455 -9.70 13.12 -14.79
C GLY A 455 -8.97 12.44 -13.63
N ALA A 456 -9.56 12.44 -12.44
CA ALA A 456 -9.07 11.75 -11.25
C ALA A 456 -10.05 10.67 -10.81
N ALA A 457 -9.55 9.68 -10.09
CA ALA A 457 -10.35 8.60 -9.51
C ALA A 457 -10.86 8.92 -8.09
N VAL A 458 -10.64 10.12 -7.60
CA VAL A 458 -10.93 10.53 -6.20
C VAL A 458 -11.45 11.96 -6.15
N GLY A 459 -12.14 12.28 -5.04
CA GLY A 459 -12.61 13.63 -4.73
C GLY A 459 -11.48 14.58 -4.30
N GLU A 460 -11.82 15.86 -4.17
CA GLU A 460 -10.84 16.92 -3.93
C GLU A 460 -10.15 16.82 -2.56
N THR A 461 -10.86 16.34 -1.53
CA THR A 461 -10.29 16.22 -0.19
C THR A 461 -9.28 15.08 -0.14
N LEU A 462 -9.62 13.93 -0.71
CA LEU A 462 -8.69 12.80 -0.80
C LEU A 462 -7.45 13.18 -1.62
N MET A 463 -7.64 13.91 -2.72
CA MET A 463 -6.56 14.46 -3.55
C MET A 463 -5.61 15.35 -2.74
N ALA A 464 -6.16 16.26 -1.92
CA ALA A 464 -5.35 17.17 -1.09
C ALA A 464 -4.53 16.41 -0.04
N ILE A 465 -5.13 15.41 0.62
CA ILE A 465 -4.47 14.56 1.62
C ILE A 465 -3.32 13.76 0.97
N PHE A 466 -3.56 13.16 -0.19
CA PHE A 466 -2.54 12.42 -0.93
C PHE A 466 -1.39 13.32 -1.40
N THR A 467 -1.73 14.49 -1.92
CA THR A 467 -0.72 15.47 -2.35
C THR A 467 0.18 15.88 -1.19
N ASP A 468 -0.39 16.19 -0.01
CA ASP A 468 0.39 16.52 1.19
C ASP A 468 1.30 15.36 1.60
N GLN A 469 0.72 14.19 1.83
CA GLN A 469 1.49 13.06 2.38
C GLN A 469 2.59 12.59 1.43
N PHE A 470 2.29 12.38 0.15
CA PHE A 470 3.30 11.90 -0.80
C PHE A 470 4.37 12.97 -1.12
N THR A 471 4.02 14.26 -1.08
CA THR A 471 5.02 15.33 -1.16
C THR A 471 5.97 15.28 0.03
N ARG A 472 5.45 15.13 1.26
CA ARG A 472 6.27 15.03 2.46
C ARG A 472 7.14 13.76 2.47
N LEU A 473 6.61 12.61 2.05
CA LEU A 473 7.36 11.37 1.90
C LEU A 473 8.53 11.48 0.94
N ARG A 474 8.36 12.25 -0.13
CA ARG A 474 9.36 12.48 -1.15
C ARG A 474 10.40 13.51 -0.72
N ASP A 475 9.93 14.68 -0.29
CA ASP A 475 10.80 15.84 -0.05
C ASP A 475 11.54 15.74 1.30
N GLY A 476 10.94 15.02 2.28
CA GLY A 476 11.55 14.75 3.58
C GLY A 476 12.43 13.49 3.63
N ASP A 477 12.61 12.79 2.51
CA ASP A 477 13.43 11.59 2.44
C ASP A 477 14.80 11.87 1.81
N ARG A 478 15.86 11.85 2.62
CA ARG A 478 17.23 12.08 2.16
C ARG A 478 17.71 11.03 1.15
N PHE A 479 17.15 9.83 1.21
CA PHE A 479 17.45 8.73 0.29
C PHE A 479 16.40 8.57 -0.82
N PHE A 480 15.61 9.61 -1.09
CA PHE A 480 14.75 9.59 -2.27
C PHE A 480 15.60 9.37 -3.53
N TYR A 481 15.13 8.51 -4.45
CA TYR A 481 15.98 7.99 -5.54
C TYR A 481 16.60 9.08 -6.43
N LEU A 482 15.95 10.22 -6.62
CA LEU A 482 16.51 11.37 -7.36
C LEU A 482 17.51 12.20 -6.54
N ASN A 483 17.56 12.03 -5.22
CA ASN A 483 18.48 12.72 -4.34
C ASN A 483 19.72 11.88 -4.01
N ASP A 484 19.62 10.55 -4.08
CA ASP A 484 20.69 9.64 -3.67
C ASP A 484 21.77 9.52 -4.76
N ALA A 485 22.91 10.23 -4.56
CA ALA A 485 24.00 10.22 -5.52
C ALA A 485 24.66 8.84 -5.73
N ASP A 486 24.52 7.93 -4.78
CA ASP A 486 25.03 6.56 -4.91
C ASP A 486 24.26 5.75 -5.97
N LEU A 487 23.03 6.15 -6.30
CA LEU A 487 22.21 5.52 -7.33
C LEU A 487 22.55 5.93 -8.76
N LEU A 488 23.39 6.95 -8.95
CA LEU A 488 23.75 7.46 -10.30
C LEU A 488 24.19 6.37 -11.29
N PRO A 489 24.93 5.30 -10.91
CA PRO A 489 25.29 4.23 -11.83
C PRO A 489 24.09 3.46 -12.42
N TRP A 490 22.98 3.39 -11.70
CA TRP A 490 21.77 2.63 -12.05
C TRP A 490 20.56 3.52 -12.33
N LEU A 491 20.69 4.85 -12.16
CA LEU A 491 19.56 5.79 -12.24
C LEU A 491 18.80 5.66 -13.56
N SER A 492 19.50 5.54 -14.69
CA SER A 492 18.85 5.39 -15.99
C SER A 492 18.09 4.07 -16.14
N GLU A 493 18.52 2.99 -15.48
CA GLU A 493 17.77 1.73 -15.44
C GLU A 493 16.53 1.88 -14.57
N ILE A 494 16.69 2.46 -13.37
CA ILE A 494 15.58 2.72 -12.43
C ILE A 494 14.49 3.59 -13.07
N GLU A 495 14.86 4.73 -13.71
CA GLU A 495 13.91 5.63 -14.38
C GLU A 495 13.14 4.99 -15.54
N ASN A 496 13.69 3.94 -16.16
CA ASN A 496 13.05 3.23 -17.26
C ASN A 496 12.43 1.89 -16.87
N THR A 497 12.44 1.54 -15.59
CA THR A 497 11.83 0.31 -15.06
C THR A 497 10.42 0.62 -14.56
N ASP A 498 9.42 -0.10 -15.06
CA ASP A 498 8.05 -0.11 -14.52
C ASP A 498 7.73 -1.46 -13.85
N LEU A 499 6.53 -1.57 -13.27
CA LEU A 499 6.13 -2.82 -12.60
C LEU A 499 5.99 -3.99 -13.60
N ALA A 500 5.64 -3.73 -14.86
CA ALA A 500 5.60 -4.77 -15.88
C ALA A 500 6.98 -5.35 -16.19
N ASP A 501 8.01 -4.52 -16.16
CA ASP A 501 9.40 -4.94 -16.34
C ASP A 501 9.89 -5.81 -15.19
N ILE A 502 9.59 -5.42 -13.93
CA ILE A 502 9.91 -6.22 -12.75
C ILE A 502 9.20 -7.57 -12.79
N ILE A 503 7.92 -7.59 -13.15
CA ILE A 503 7.15 -8.84 -13.31
C ILE A 503 7.81 -9.72 -14.38
N ALA A 504 8.14 -9.16 -15.54
CA ALA A 504 8.75 -9.91 -16.64
C ALA A 504 10.17 -10.43 -16.33
N ALA A 505 10.93 -9.69 -15.51
CA ALA A 505 12.28 -10.10 -15.10
C ALA A 505 12.28 -11.28 -14.12
N ASN A 506 11.20 -11.44 -13.35
CA ASN A 506 11.13 -12.38 -12.22
C ASN A 506 10.11 -13.51 -12.37
N THR A 507 9.37 -13.54 -13.48
CA THR A 507 8.30 -14.52 -13.76
C THR A 507 8.23 -14.84 -15.26
N ASP A 508 7.36 -15.77 -15.65
CA ASP A 508 7.03 -16.04 -17.05
C ASP A 508 5.88 -15.13 -17.58
N VAL A 509 5.59 -14.05 -16.86
CA VAL A 509 4.52 -13.10 -17.21
C VAL A 509 5.07 -11.98 -18.09
N MET A 510 4.43 -11.77 -19.23
CA MET A 510 4.74 -10.66 -20.14
C MET A 510 3.55 -9.70 -20.16
N LEU A 511 3.71 -8.56 -19.53
CA LEU A 511 2.79 -7.43 -19.57
C LEU A 511 3.45 -6.28 -20.34
N THR A 512 2.68 -5.30 -20.75
CA THR A 512 3.19 -4.12 -21.47
C THR A 512 2.42 -2.88 -21.10
N GLY A 513 3.13 -1.79 -20.90
CA GLY A 513 2.55 -0.50 -20.51
C GLY A 513 2.20 -0.44 -19.04
N ASN A 514 1.49 0.60 -18.67
CA ASN A 514 1.09 0.81 -17.28
C ASN A 514 0.10 -0.27 -16.81
N VAL A 515 0.54 -1.14 -15.91
CA VAL A 515 -0.25 -2.27 -15.37
C VAL A 515 -1.33 -1.82 -14.38
N PHE A 516 -1.32 -0.57 -13.97
CA PHE A 516 -2.32 0.01 -13.08
C PHE A 516 -3.62 0.40 -13.79
N VAL A 517 -3.63 0.32 -15.13
CA VAL A 517 -4.79 0.60 -15.96
C VAL A 517 -5.07 -0.62 -16.85
N VAL A 518 -6.34 -1.01 -16.94
CA VAL A 518 -6.74 -2.16 -17.75
C VAL A 518 -6.39 -1.90 -19.22
N PRO A 519 -5.71 -2.86 -19.91
CA PRO A 519 -5.34 -2.68 -21.31
C PRO A 519 -6.58 -2.46 -22.20
N ALA A 520 -6.56 -1.43 -23.04
CA ALA A 520 -7.63 -1.18 -23.99
C ALA A 520 -7.88 -2.41 -24.88
N PRO A 521 -9.14 -2.72 -25.27
CA PRO A 521 -9.49 -3.93 -26.05
C PRO A 521 -8.72 -4.12 -27.34
N ALA A 522 -8.22 -3.03 -27.96
CA ALA A 522 -7.37 -3.09 -29.16
C ALA A 522 -5.95 -3.62 -28.88
N SER A 523 -5.43 -3.42 -27.66
CA SER A 523 -4.11 -3.92 -27.23
C SER A 523 -4.12 -5.44 -27.05
N LEU A 524 -5.26 -6.01 -26.66
CA LEU A 524 -5.50 -7.44 -26.53
C LEU A 524 -5.34 -8.20 -27.84
N ALA A 525 -5.78 -7.61 -28.95
CA ALA A 525 -5.66 -8.21 -30.30
C ALA A 525 -4.21 -8.24 -30.79
N LEU A 526 -3.36 -7.31 -30.38
CA LEU A 526 -1.95 -7.23 -30.75
C LEU A 526 -1.08 -8.25 -30.01
N LEU A 527 -1.35 -8.50 -28.73
CA LEU A 527 -0.64 -9.51 -27.92
C LEU A 527 -0.92 -10.93 -28.44
N GLY A 528 -2.15 -11.23 -28.84
CA GLY A 528 -2.50 -12.50 -29.49
C GLY A 528 -1.75 -12.72 -30.80
N LEU A 529 -1.45 -11.67 -31.56
CA LEU A 529 -0.69 -11.74 -32.81
C LEU A 529 0.83 -11.84 -32.60
N ALA A 530 1.36 -11.19 -31.57
CA ALA A 530 2.79 -11.27 -31.20
C ALA A 530 3.18 -12.66 -30.67
N GLY A 531 2.33 -13.30 -29.89
CA GLY A 531 2.51 -14.68 -29.42
C GLY A 531 2.60 -15.70 -30.55
N VAL A 532 1.82 -15.53 -31.63
CA VAL A 532 1.87 -16.39 -32.81
C VAL A 532 3.16 -16.16 -33.61
N GLY A 533 3.73 -14.96 -33.59
CA GLY A 533 5.00 -14.62 -34.25
C GLY A 533 6.23 -15.22 -33.56
N ALA A 534 6.23 -15.25 -32.22
CA ALA A 534 7.34 -15.79 -31.40
C ALA A 534 7.46 -17.32 -31.49
N VAL A 535 6.32 -18.02 -31.55
CA VAL A 535 6.30 -19.49 -31.75
C VAL A 535 6.83 -19.92 -33.13
N ARG A 536 6.64 -19.10 -34.16
CA ARG A 536 7.19 -19.39 -35.51
C ARG A 536 8.69 -19.18 -35.64
N ARG A 537 9.31 -18.32 -34.79
CA ARG A 537 10.77 -18.09 -34.83
C ARG A 537 11.59 -19.15 -34.08
N ARG A 538 10.98 -19.92 -33.17
CA ARG A 538 11.66 -21.05 -32.49
C ARG A 538 11.62 -22.38 -33.26
N ARG A 539 10.96 -22.44 -34.41
CA ARG A 539 10.91 -23.64 -35.30
C ARG A 539 11.61 -23.46 -36.65
N ALA A 540 12.36 -22.41 -36.83
CA ALA A 540 13.29 -22.19 -37.93
C ALA A 540 14.71 -21.98 -37.35
#